data_5ba5c70ab985c0e7e75463fbe2da27a9
#
_entry.id   5ba5c70ab985c0e7e75463fbe2da27a9
#
_cell.length_a   1.000
_cell.length_b   1.000
_cell.length_c   1.000
_cell.angle_alpha   90.00
_cell.angle_beta   90.00
_cell.angle_gamma   90.00
#
_symmetry.space_group_name_H-M   'P 1'
#
loop_
_entity.id
_entity.type
_entity.pdbx_description
1 polymer ?
#
loop_
_entity_poly.entity_id
_entity_poly.type
_entity_poly.pdbx_seq_one_letter_code
_entity_poly.pdbx_strand_id
1 'polypeptide(L)'
;MSNIGKNKTDFLRQNDSRNFLFLSVVDVIKIKDFDYILIENVPQFLKMKYFYDGKLLELTDYLSAMFSDKYDIKVNVFNAKYFGIPQSRPRAIVRMYKKHLTWNEPKEQREITLKEAIGHLPSLESGEISNLKHHKARVHKESHIECMRYTPTGKSAFENIVYFPKKENGERVKGFKSSYKRMKWEQPAPTITIRSDAISSQENVHPGRKQADGTYSDARVLTLRELFIVSSINPDWDYPEEYSDTFIRQIIGESVPPKLMYQVVKGIK
;
A
#
# COMPACT_ATOMS: atom_id res chain seq x y z
N MET A 1 -1.18 5.12 -11.27
CA MET A 1 0.21 5.66 -11.23
C MET A 1 0.79 5.50 -9.85
N SER A 2 1.82 4.69 -9.70
CA SER A 2 2.48 4.51 -8.41
C SER A 2 3.44 5.67 -8.13
N ASN A 3 3.71 5.96 -6.84
CA ASN A 3 4.73 6.92 -6.42
C ASN A 3 6.18 6.52 -6.79
N ILE A 4 6.38 5.38 -7.44
CA ILE A 4 7.68 4.83 -7.87
C ILE A 4 8.42 5.77 -8.85
N GLY A 5 7.73 6.75 -9.43
CA GLY A 5 8.31 7.71 -10.37
C GLY A 5 8.69 9.08 -9.81
N LYS A 6 8.73 9.28 -8.49
CA LYS A 6 9.04 10.61 -7.90
C LYS A 6 10.38 11.22 -8.35
N ASN A 7 11.30 10.39 -8.83
CA ASN A 7 12.62 10.84 -9.32
C ASN A 7 12.67 11.09 -10.84
N LYS A 8 11.58 10.89 -11.57
CA LYS A 8 11.50 11.25 -13.00
C LYS A 8 11.20 12.73 -13.12
N THR A 9 11.80 13.41 -14.10
CA THR A 9 11.48 14.80 -14.43
C THR A 9 10.00 14.91 -14.80
N ASP A 10 9.36 16.04 -14.53
CA ASP A 10 7.92 16.26 -14.82
C ASP A 10 7.61 16.04 -16.31
N PHE A 11 8.55 16.36 -17.20
CA PHE A 11 8.45 16.09 -18.63
C PHE A 11 8.30 14.58 -18.94
N LEU A 12 9.13 13.72 -18.32
CA LEU A 12 9.06 12.27 -18.53
C LEU A 12 7.77 11.65 -17.93
N ARG A 13 7.22 12.28 -16.89
CA ARG A 13 5.93 11.85 -16.31
C ARG A 13 4.77 12.19 -17.21
N GLN A 14 4.74 13.37 -17.80
CA GLN A 14 3.67 13.82 -18.70
C GLN A 14 3.62 13.00 -19.98
N ASN A 15 4.77 12.55 -20.49
CA ASN A 15 4.89 11.77 -21.74
C ASN A 15 4.91 10.23 -21.51
N ASP A 16 4.64 9.74 -20.30
CA ASP A 16 4.54 8.29 -20.06
C ASP A 16 3.27 7.75 -20.73
N SER A 17 3.43 6.89 -21.74
CA SER A 17 2.32 6.31 -22.52
C SER A 17 1.26 5.60 -21.64
N ARG A 18 1.67 5.10 -20.47
CA ARG A 18 0.75 4.49 -19.50
C ARG A 18 -0.30 5.46 -18.97
N ASN A 19 -0.07 6.77 -19.05
CA ASN A 19 -1.04 7.79 -18.65
C ASN A 19 -2.27 7.79 -19.58
N PHE A 20 -2.12 7.30 -20.78
CA PHE A 20 -3.18 7.26 -21.79
C PHE A 20 -3.95 5.93 -21.80
N LEU A 21 -3.51 4.92 -21.03
CA LEU A 21 -4.24 3.64 -20.90
C LEU A 21 -5.69 3.85 -20.39
N PHE A 22 -5.90 4.90 -19.62
CA PHE A 22 -7.23 5.25 -19.15
C PHE A 22 -8.20 5.62 -20.31
N LEU A 23 -7.71 6.16 -21.42
CA LEU A 23 -8.55 6.45 -22.60
C LEU A 23 -9.16 5.17 -23.18
N SER A 24 -8.45 4.05 -23.13
CA SER A 24 -9.00 2.75 -23.52
C SER A 24 -10.16 2.31 -22.63
N VAL A 25 -10.10 2.64 -21.32
CA VAL A 25 -11.22 2.40 -20.40
C VAL A 25 -12.42 3.27 -20.79
N VAL A 26 -12.20 4.54 -21.13
CA VAL A 26 -13.24 5.45 -21.61
C VAL A 26 -13.89 4.91 -22.88
N ASP A 27 -13.11 4.40 -23.84
CA ASP A 27 -13.65 3.83 -25.07
C ASP A 27 -14.51 2.59 -24.81
N VAL A 28 -14.11 1.73 -23.87
CA VAL A 28 -14.94 0.59 -23.44
C VAL A 28 -16.26 1.06 -22.83
N ILE A 29 -16.24 2.11 -21.98
CA ILE A 29 -17.44 2.68 -21.37
C ILE A 29 -18.39 3.26 -22.43
N LYS A 30 -17.88 3.86 -23.52
CA LYS A 30 -18.70 4.36 -24.63
C LYS A 30 -19.43 3.26 -25.41
N ILE A 31 -18.75 2.12 -25.58
CA ILE A 31 -19.24 1.00 -26.39
C ILE A 31 -20.21 0.11 -25.61
N LYS A 32 -19.95 -0.08 -24.30
CA LYS A 32 -20.72 -0.98 -23.45
C LYS A 32 -21.69 -0.23 -22.54
N ASP A 33 -22.86 -0.82 -22.36
CA ASP A 33 -23.91 -0.27 -21.50
C ASP A 33 -23.84 -0.90 -20.11
N PHE A 34 -22.93 -0.38 -19.27
CA PHE A 34 -22.77 -0.84 -17.90
C PHE A 34 -23.78 -0.17 -16.97
N ASP A 35 -24.31 -0.91 -16.02
CA ASP A 35 -25.14 -0.36 -14.94
C ASP A 35 -24.29 0.33 -13.87
N TYR A 36 -23.17 -0.29 -13.54
CA TYR A 36 -22.21 0.20 -12.52
C TYR A 36 -20.78 0.10 -13.06
N ILE A 37 -20.00 1.14 -12.81
CA ILE A 37 -18.58 1.22 -13.18
C ILE A 37 -17.79 1.66 -11.95
N LEU A 38 -16.75 0.90 -11.63
CA LEU A 38 -15.80 1.25 -10.59
C LEU A 38 -14.40 1.37 -11.19
N ILE A 39 -13.76 2.53 -10.96
CA ILE A 39 -12.38 2.77 -11.37
C ILE A 39 -11.57 3.03 -10.10
N GLU A 40 -10.53 2.24 -9.89
CA GLU A 40 -9.60 2.39 -8.78
C GLU A 40 -8.24 2.84 -9.26
N ASN A 41 -7.65 3.77 -8.54
CA ASN A 41 -6.27 4.19 -8.78
C ASN A 41 -5.69 4.89 -7.53
N VAL A 42 -4.42 5.29 -7.59
CA VAL A 42 -3.80 6.14 -6.58
C VAL A 42 -4.36 7.56 -6.64
N PRO A 43 -4.37 8.34 -5.52
CA PRO A 43 -4.97 9.69 -5.50
C PRO A 43 -4.43 10.66 -6.56
N GLN A 44 -3.16 10.51 -6.95
CA GLN A 44 -2.55 11.36 -7.99
C GLN A 44 -3.22 11.21 -9.36
N PHE A 45 -3.90 10.10 -9.60
CA PHE A 45 -4.67 9.87 -10.82
C PHE A 45 -5.74 10.94 -11.04
N LEU A 46 -6.35 11.47 -9.98
CA LEU A 46 -7.39 12.50 -10.07
C LEU A 46 -6.87 13.82 -10.67
N LYS A 47 -5.55 14.08 -10.57
CA LYS A 47 -4.89 15.27 -11.13
C LYS A 47 -4.46 15.11 -12.59
N MET A 48 -4.75 13.96 -13.20
CA MET A 48 -4.48 13.74 -14.61
C MET A 48 -5.43 14.59 -15.45
N LYS A 49 -4.90 15.12 -16.55
CA LYS A 49 -5.65 15.98 -17.48
C LYS A 49 -5.80 15.29 -18.83
N TYR A 50 -6.98 15.43 -19.39
CA TYR A 50 -7.37 14.84 -20.67
C TYR A 50 -8.00 15.90 -21.58
N PHE A 51 -7.76 15.77 -22.89
CA PHE A 51 -8.29 16.69 -23.89
C PHE A 51 -9.75 16.34 -24.18
N TYR A 52 -10.64 17.32 -24.13
CA TYR A 52 -12.05 17.19 -24.49
C TYR A 52 -12.56 18.53 -25.02
N ASP A 53 -13.13 18.55 -26.21
CA ASP A 53 -13.70 19.73 -26.89
C ASP A 53 -12.77 20.97 -26.85
N GLY A 54 -11.53 20.77 -27.28
CA GLY A 54 -10.51 21.82 -27.31
C GLY A 54 -9.98 22.30 -25.97
N LYS A 55 -10.40 21.67 -24.84
CA LYS A 55 -10.00 22.05 -23.48
C LYS A 55 -9.26 20.89 -22.78
N LEU A 56 -8.35 21.24 -21.89
CA LEU A 56 -7.62 20.29 -21.05
C LEU A 56 -8.32 20.25 -19.68
N LEU A 57 -9.06 19.17 -19.41
CA LEU A 57 -9.86 18.97 -18.19
C LEU A 57 -9.18 18.00 -17.22
N GLU A 58 -9.29 18.23 -15.90
CA GLU A 58 -8.92 17.21 -14.91
C GLU A 58 -9.87 16.01 -15.01
N LEU A 59 -9.43 14.86 -14.50
CA LEU A 59 -10.15 13.58 -14.65
C LEU A 59 -11.64 13.68 -14.30
N THR A 60 -11.98 14.31 -13.19
CA THR A 60 -13.37 14.42 -12.73
C THR A 60 -14.22 15.21 -13.71
N ASP A 61 -13.73 16.36 -14.18
CA ASP A 61 -14.43 17.20 -15.15
C ASP A 61 -14.52 16.54 -16.51
N TYR A 62 -13.44 15.84 -16.91
CA TYR A 62 -13.42 15.03 -18.14
C TYR A 62 -14.50 13.93 -18.13
N LEU A 63 -14.58 13.16 -17.03
CA LEU A 63 -15.61 12.12 -16.89
C LEU A 63 -17.03 12.73 -16.85
N SER A 64 -17.20 13.85 -16.16
CA SER A 64 -18.48 14.55 -16.10
C SER A 64 -18.92 15.05 -17.47
N ALA A 65 -18.02 15.68 -18.25
CA ALA A 65 -18.30 16.15 -19.61
C ALA A 65 -18.68 15.00 -20.56
N MET A 66 -18.11 13.80 -20.34
CA MET A 66 -18.34 12.64 -21.20
C MET A 66 -19.59 11.84 -20.85
N PHE A 67 -19.99 11.78 -19.58
CA PHE A 67 -20.90 10.74 -19.11
C PHE A 67 -21.99 11.20 -18.13
N SER A 68 -22.03 12.49 -17.74
CA SER A 68 -23.00 12.98 -16.75
C SER A 68 -24.47 13.00 -17.25
N ASP A 69 -24.69 12.89 -18.55
CA ASP A 69 -26.03 12.70 -19.12
C ASP A 69 -26.63 11.33 -18.76
N LYS A 70 -25.79 10.30 -18.68
CA LYS A 70 -26.18 8.89 -18.47
C LYS A 70 -25.92 8.40 -17.05
N TYR A 71 -24.83 8.85 -16.41
CA TYR A 71 -24.37 8.34 -15.13
C TYR A 71 -24.33 9.42 -14.05
N ASP A 72 -24.68 9.06 -12.83
CA ASP A 72 -24.21 9.75 -11.64
C ASP A 72 -22.76 9.37 -11.38
N ILE A 73 -21.91 10.38 -11.13
CA ILE A 73 -20.46 10.20 -10.98
C ILE A 73 -20.05 10.67 -9.60
N LYS A 74 -19.47 9.78 -8.81
CA LYS A 74 -18.91 10.10 -7.49
C LYS A 74 -17.43 9.77 -7.43
N VAL A 75 -16.64 10.72 -7.00
CA VAL A 75 -15.18 10.59 -6.88
C VAL A 75 -14.78 10.80 -5.43
N ASN A 76 -14.17 9.80 -4.84
CA ASN A 76 -13.72 9.83 -3.45
C ASN A 76 -12.27 9.36 -3.33
N VAL A 77 -11.56 9.84 -2.32
CA VAL A 77 -10.30 9.25 -1.87
C VAL A 77 -10.58 8.55 -0.55
N PHE A 78 -10.69 7.23 -0.62
CA PHE A 78 -10.85 6.39 0.57
C PHE A 78 -9.48 5.94 1.10
N ASN A 79 -9.28 6.04 2.42
CA ASN A 79 -8.12 5.45 3.05
C ASN A 79 -8.55 4.16 3.77
N ALA A 80 -7.92 3.05 3.43
CA ALA A 80 -8.25 1.72 3.97
C ALA A 80 -8.35 1.69 5.50
N LYS A 81 -7.53 2.46 6.21
CA LYS A 81 -7.54 2.54 7.67
C LYS A 81 -8.89 2.96 8.27
N TYR A 82 -9.70 3.71 7.55
CA TYR A 82 -11.04 4.13 7.99
C TYR A 82 -12.13 3.09 7.68
N PHE A 83 -11.74 1.91 7.21
CA PHE A 83 -12.66 0.81 6.89
C PHE A 83 -12.33 -0.47 7.65
N GLY A 84 -11.71 -0.33 8.85
CA GLY A 84 -11.36 -1.44 9.71
C GLY A 84 -10.26 -2.33 9.11
N ILE A 85 -9.31 -1.72 8.42
CA ILE A 85 -8.13 -2.37 7.83
C ILE A 85 -6.89 -1.76 8.50
N PRO A 86 -5.99 -2.56 9.07
CA PRO A 86 -4.83 -2.06 9.79
C PRO A 86 -3.71 -1.57 8.85
N GLN A 87 -4.09 -0.83 7.80
CA GLN A 87 -3.16 -0.25 6.81
C GLN A 87 -3.64 1.12 6.35
N SER A 88 -2.77 2.11 6.40
CA SER A 88 -2.98 3.41 5.75
C SER A 88 -2.68 3.29 4.25
N ARG A 89 -3.73 3.13 3.44
CA ARG A 89 -3.64 2.97 1.99
C ARG A 89 -4.70 3.82 1.30
N PRO A 90 -4.41 5.09 0.97
CA PRO A 90 -5.36 5.95 0.26
C PRO A 90 -5.49 5.51 -1.20
N ARG A 91 -6.75 5.44 -1.68
CA ARG A 91 -7.11 5.11 -3.07
C ARG A 91 -8.19 6.05 -3.58
N ALA A 92 -7.98 6.54 -4.81
CA ALA A 92 -9.02 7.22 -5.56
C ALA A 92 -9.98 6.17 -6.11
N ILE A 93 -11.25 6.35 -5.80
CA ILE A 93 -12.34 5.48 -6.27
C ILE A 93 -13.34 6.36 -7.01
N VAL A 94 -13.49 6.10 -8.31
CA VAL A 94 -14.55 6.67 -9.13
C VAL A 94 -15.67 5.64 -9.22
N ARG A 95 -16.85 6.04 -8.81
CA ARG A 95 -18.09 5.25 -8.93
C ARG A 95 -19.00 5.95 -9.92
N MET A 96 -19.38 5.26 -11.00
CA MET A 96 -20.35 5.74 -11.96
C MET A 96 -21.48 4.72 -12.01
N TYR A 97 -22.72 5.17 -11.96
CA TYR A 97 -23.90 4.31 -12.03
C TYR A 97 -25.04 5.03 -12.76
N LYS A 98 -25.87 4.27 -13.48
CA LYS A 98 -27.01 4.84 -14.23
C LYS A 98 -27.92 5.63 -13.30
N LYS A 99 -28.45 6.75 -13.74
CA LYS A 99 -29.23 7.71 -12.93
C LYS A 99 -30.45 7.13 -12.22
N HIS A 100 -31.00 6.01 -12.69
CA HIS A 100 -32.09 5.31 -12.05
C HIS A 100 -31.66 4.29 -11.00
N LEU A 101 -30.36 4.09 -10.82
CA LEU A 101 -29.76 3.15 -9.87
C LEU A 101 -29.21 3.88 -8.64
N THR A 102 -28.87 3.13 -7.61
CA THR A 102 -28.33 3.67 -6.36
C THR A 102 -27.04 2.99 -5.97
N TRP A 103 -26.07 3.78 -5.53
CA TRP A 103 -24.83 3.29 -4.91
C TRP A 103 -24.55 4.07 -3.63
N ASN A 104 -24.87 3.44 -2.50
CA ASN A 104 -24.72 4.05 -1.18
C ASN A 104 -23.24 4.27 -0.81
N GLU A 105 -22.98 5.29 0.00
CA GLU A 105 -21.65 5.54 0.52
C GLU A 105 -21.21 4.44 1.49
N PRO A 106 -19.92 4.00 1.41
CA PRO A 106 -19.38 3.07 2.39
C PRO A 106 -19.30 3.75 3.77
N LYS A 107 -19.61 2.98 4.82
CA LYS A 107 -19.56 3.48 6.21
C LYS A 107 -18.16 3.32 6.78
N GLU A 108 -17.63 4.41 7.32
CA GLU A 108 -16.37 4.41 8.03
C GLU A 108 -16.44 3.57 9.32
N GLN A 109 -15.29 3.05 9.70
CA GLN A 109 -15.05 2.26 10.90
C GLN A 109 -13.83 2.83 11.63
N ARG A 110 -13.64 2.46 12.91
CA ARG A 110 -12.45 2.87 13.65
C ARG A 110 -11.17 2.34 13.01
N GLU A 111 -10.09 3.04 13.22
CA GLU A 111 -8.75 2.58 12.86
C GLU A 111 -8.36 1.36 13.72
N ILE A 112 -7.64 0.43 13.12
CA ILE A 112 -7.04 -0.72 13.79
C ILE A 112 -5.53 -0.54 13.76
N THR A 113 -4.89 -0.61 14.93
CA THR A 113 -3.44 -0.47 15.06
C THR A 113 -2.71 -1.76 14.68
N LEU A 114 -1.42 -1.67 14.38
CA LEU A 114 -0.58 -2.86 14.19
C LEU A 114 -0.56 -3.74 15.45
N LYS A 115 -0.57 -3.12 16.64
CA LYS A 115 -0.60 -3.86 17.90
C LYS A 115 -1.84 -4.75 18.03
N GLU A 116 -3.01 -4.21 17.68
CA GLU A 116 -4.26 -4.98 17.66
C GLU A 116 -4.23 -6.08 16.58
N ALA A 117 -3.67 -5.79 15.41
CA ALA A 117 -3.72 -6.67 14.27
C ALA A 117 -2.73 -7.84 14.35
N ILE A 118 -1.47 -7.58 14.72
CA ILE A 118 -0.38 -8.56 14.67
C ILE A 118 0.42 -8.67 15.97
N GLY A 119 0.13 -7.86 17.00
CA GLY A 119 0.89 -7.84 18.25
C GLY A 119 0.82 -9.16 19.05
N HIS A 120 -0.19 -9.98 18.81
CA HIS A 120 -0.39 -11.29 19.41
C HIS A 120 0.40 -12.43 18.72
N LEU A 121 0.96 -12.18 17.54
CA LEU A 121 1.74 -13.18 16.82
C LEU A 121 3.10 -13.43 17.51
N PRO A 122 3.67 -14.64 17.39
CA PRO A 122 5.00 -14.94 17.89
C PRO A 122 6.06 -13.96 17.37
N SER A 123 6.99 -13.55 18.23
CA SER A 123 8.18 -12.82 17.81
C SER A 123 9.09 -13.73 17.00
N LEU A 124 9.69 -13.22 15.93
CA LEU A 124 10.63 -13.95 15.09
C LEU A 124 11.81 -13.05 14.74
N GLU A 125 12.99 -13.58 14.90
CA GLU A 125 14.19 -12.95 14.35
C GLU A 125 14.40 -13.33 12.86
N SER A 126 15.36 -12.71 12.21
CA SER A 126 15.67 -12.95 10.79
C SER A 126 15.96 -14.45 10.54
N GLY A 127 15.20 -15.05 9.63
CA GLY A 127 15.33 -16.47 9.25
C GLY A 127 14.50 -17.44 10.08
N GLU A 128 13.93 -17.02 11.21
CA GLU A 128 13.11 -17.91 12.06
C GLU A 128 11.73 -18.21 11.45
N ILE A 129 11.16 -19.32 11.91
CA ILE A 129 9.87 -19.85 11.46
C ILE A 129 9.05 -20.24 12.69
N SER A 130 7.78 -19.88 12.70
CA SER A 130 6.82 -20.37 13.68
C SER A 130 5.98 -21.53 13.13
N ASN A 131 5.12 -22.10 13.97
CA ASN A 131 4.15 -23.13 13.58
C ASN A 131 2.93 -22.55 12.83
N LEU A 132 2.81 -21.24 12.68
CA LEU A 132 1.72 -20.61 11.96
C LEU A 132 2.02 -20.56 10.45
N LYS A 133 1.02 -20.86 9.63
CA LYS A 133 1.14 -20.79 8.17
C LYS A 133 1.58 -19.39 7.74
N HIS A 134 2.51 -19.30 6.78
CA HIS A 134 3.07 -18.05 6.24
C HIS A 134 3.79 -17.15 7.24
N HIS A 135 4.04 -17.64 8.47
CA HIS A 135 4.75 -16.88 9.50
C HIS A 135 6.21 -17.34 9.58
N LYS A 136 6.96 -17.01 8.52
CA LYS A 136 8.39 -17.22 8.35
C LYS A 136 9.07 -15.89 8.10
N ALA A 137 10.06 -15.55 8.91
CA ALA A 137 10.88 -14.33 8.75
C ALA A 137 11.86 -14.50 7.58
N ARG A 138 11.97 -13.47 6.73
CA ARG A 138 13.02 -13.43 5.70
C ARG A 138 14.39 -13.34 6.35
N VAL A 139 15.38 -13.93 5.67
CA VAL A 139 16.78 -13.74 6.01
C VAL A 139 17.23 -12.36 5.52
N HIS A 140 17.87 -11.59 6.39
CA HIS A 140 18.43 -10.28 6.09
C HIS A 140 19.94 -10.26 6.33
N LYS A 141 20.66 -9.28 5.75
CA LYS A 141 22.09 -9.07 6.00
C LYS A 141 22.31 -8.70 7.46
N GLU A 142 23.33 -9.28 8.09
CA GLU A 142 23.65 -9.04 9.51
C GLU A 142 23.83 -7.55 9.82
N SER A 143 24.49 -6.79 8.93
CA SER A 143 24.65 -5.35 9.09
C SER A 143 23.32 -4.57 9.12
N HIS A 144 22.28 -5.06 8.44
CA HIS A 144 20.94 -4.48 8.51
C HIS A 144 20.22 -4.88 9.80
N ILE A 145 20.36 -6.15 10.21
CA ILE A 145 19.81 -6.66 11.48
C ILE A 145 20.36 -5.87 12.64
N GLU A 146 21.69 -5.72 12.70
CA GLU A 146 22.37 -4.95 13.76
C GLU A 146 21.84 -3.52 13.83
N CYS A 147 21.76 -2.81 12.70
CA CYS A 147 21.18 -1.45 12.68
C CYS A 147 19.78 -1.43 13.28
N MET A 148 18.94 -2.39 12.90
CA MET A 148 17.54 -2.42 13.34
C MET A 148 17.40 -2.86 14.79
N ARG A 149 18.27 -3.74 15.31
CA ARG A 149 18.29 -4.15 16.72
C ARG A 149 18.45 -2.95 17.66
N TYR A 150 19.18 -1.92 17.24
CA TYR A 150 19.37 -0.68 18.00
C TYR A 150 18.44 0.47 17.55
N THR A 151 17.47 0.18 16.70
CA THR A 151 16.52 1.20 16.22
C THR A 151 15.19 1.07 16.97
N PRO A 152 14.74 2.11 17.71
CA PRO A 152 13.46 2.10 18.41
C PRO A 152 12.25 2.01 17.44
N THR A 153 11.14 1.52 17.98
CA THR A 153 9.84 1.54 17.29
C THR A 153 9.52 2.92 16.72
N GLY A 154 9.13 2.98 15.46
CA GLY A 154 8.79 4.21 14.75
C GLY A 154 9.99 5.07 14.32
N LYS A 155 11.21 4.66 14.62
CA LYS A 155 12.45 5.37 14.25
C LYS A 155 13.13 4.74 13.04
N SER A 156 13.99 5.52 12.42
CA SER A 156 14.87 5.06 11.34
C SER A 156 16.30 4.82 11.88
N ALA A 157 16.97 3.79 11.38
CA ALA A 157 18.37 3.55 11.70
C ALA A 157 19.30 4.69 11.25
N PHE A 158 18.85 5.57 10.37
CA PHE A 158 19.55 6.81 10.03
C PHE A 158 19.59 7.81 11.20
N GLU A 159 18.77 7.63 12.24
CA GLU A 159 18.76 8.44 13.46
C GLU A 159 19.71 7.88 14.53
N ASN A 160 20.23 6.66 14.36
CA ASN A 160 21.14 6.03 15.32
C ASN A 160 22.51 6.72 15.31
N ILE A 161 23.13 6.84 16.48
CA ILE A 161 24.47 7.43 16.64
C ILE A 161 25.54 6.42 16.27
N VAL A 162 25.43 5.16 16.71
CA VAL A 162 26.47 4.13 16.59
C VAL A 162 26.10 3.12 15.48
N TYR A 163 24.95 2.47 15.56
CA TYR A 163 24.52 1.40 14.65
C TYR A 163 23.64 1.97 13.53
N PHE A 164 24.28 2.57 12.53
CA PHE A 164 23.62 3.16 11.37
C PHE A 164 24.03 2.45 10.07
N PRO A 165 23.24 2.54 8.98
CA PRO A 165 23.61 1.97 7.69
C PRO A 165 24.92 2.54 7.15
N LYS A 166 25.89 1.65 6.87
CA LYS A 166 27.25 1.99 6.41
C LYS A 166 27.49 1.46 5.00
N LYS A 167 28.31 2.18 4.24
CA LYS A 167 28.93 1.69 3.02
C LYS A 167 30.08 0.72 3.37
N GLU A 168 30.63 0.03 2.37
CA GLU A 168 31.79 -0.87 2.57
C GLU A 168 33.01 -0.16 3.16
N ASN A 169 33.20 1.12 2.84
CA ASN A 169 34.26 1.96 3.39
C ASN A 169 33.98 2.50 4.80
N GLY A 170 32.89 2.07 5.45
CA GLY A 170 32.51 2.49 6.80
C GLY A 170 31.74 3.81 6.89
N GLU A 171 31.67 4.58 5.82
CA GLU A 171 30.91 5.84 5.79
C GLU A 171 29.41 5.62 5.93
N ARG A 172 28.72 6.58 6.57
CA ARG A 172 27.27 6.58 6.68
C ARG A 172 26.63 6.64 5.29
N VAL A 173 25.68 5.74 5.02
CA VAL A 173 24.85 5.80 3.81
C VAL A 173 23.98 7.05 3.89
N LYS A 174 23.92 7.81 2.80
CA LYS A 174 22.93 8.88 2.63
C LYS A 174 21.62 8.25 2.11
N GLY A 175 20.52 8.53 2.78
CA GLY A 175 19.21 7.97 2.40
C GLY A 175 18.05 8.74 3.02
N PHE A 176 16.85 8.35 2.65
CA PHE A 176 15.62 8.95 3.19
C PHE A 176 15.32 8.38 4.58
N LYS A 177 14.89 9.22 5.53
CA LYS A 177 14.46 8.79 6.87
C LYS A 177 13.28 7.79 6.86
N SER A 178 12.64 7.58 5.73
CA SER A 178 11.63 6.53 5.53
C SER A 178 12.23 5.15 5.27
N SER A 179 13.53 5.04 4.95
CA SER A 179 14.24 3.76 4.79
C SER A 179 14.82 3.30 6.14
N TYR A 180 15.09 2.00 6.27
CA TYR A 180 15.57 1.40 7.53
C TYR A 180 14.72 1.85 8.72
N LYS A 181 13.40 1.93 8.51
CA LYS A 181 12.47 2.50 9.49
C LYS A 181 11.51 1.46 10.02
N ARG A 182 11.42 1.37 11.34
CA ARG A 182 10.42 0.55 12.03
C ARG A 182 9.05 1.21 11.94
N MET A 183 8.04 0.40 11.71
CA MET A 183 6.64 0.79 11.86
C MET A 183 6.33 1.11 13.32
N LYS A 184 5.14 1.62 13.60
CA LYS A 184 4.67 1.95 14.96
C LYS A 184 3.57 1.00 15.39
N TRP A 185 3.66 0.50 16.61
CA TRP A 185 2.62 -0.37 17.17
C TRP A 185 1.25 0.32 17.28
N GLU A 186 1.24 1.58 17.67
CA GLU A 186 0.02 2.36 17.97
C GLU A 186 -0.60 3.02 16.73
N GLN A 187 -0.19 2.62 15.53
CA GLN A 187 -0.72 3.11 14.26
C GLN A 187 -1.01 1.94 13.31
N PRO A 188 -1.93 2.12 12.34
CA PRO A 188 -2.01 1.21 11.19
C PRO A 188 -0.67 1.13 10.46
N ALA A 189 -0.41 0.01 9.78
CA ALA A 189 0.74 -0.09 8.87
C ALA A 189 0.73 1.04 7.84
N PRO A 190 1.88 1.57 7.43
CA PRO A 190 1.96 2.40 6.23
C PRO A 190 1.54 1.60 4.99
N THR A 191 1.37 2.27 3.86
CA THR A 191 1.06 1.59 2.59
C THR A 191 2.10 0.52 2.27
N ILE A 192 1.69 -0.74 2.24
CA ILE A 192 2.55 -1.85 1.79
C ILE A 192 2.83 -1.67 0.30
N THR A 193 4.11 -1.66 -0.05
CA THR A 193 4.60 -1.48 -1.43
C THR A 193 5.11 -2.79 -2.01
N ILE A 194 5.36 -2.82 -3.31
CA ILE A 194 5.97 -3.97 -4.01
C ILE A 194 7.34 -4.37 -3.46
N ARG A 195 8.06 -3.43 -2.80
CA ARG A 195 9.38 -3.64 -2.19
C ARG A 195 9.28 -3.84 -0.68
N SER A 196 8.28 -4.61 -0.24
CA SER A 196 8.11 -4.97 1.18
C SER A 196 9.06 -6.09 1.65
N ASP A 197 10.02 -6.46 0.82
CA ASP A 197 10.99 -7.54 1.03
C ASP A 197 12.31 -7.11 1.67
N ALA A 198 12.60 -5.81 1.76
CA ALA A 198 13.90 -5.30 2.18
C ALA A 198 13.80 -4.28 3.32
N ILE A 199 14.65 -4.42 4.33
CA ILE A 199 14.81 -3.45 5.45
C ILE A 199 15.13 -2.04 4.93
N SER A 200 15.89 -1.95 3.85
CA SER A 200 16.30 -0.69 3.24
C SER A 200 15.19 0.02 2.47
N SER A 201 14.06 -0.62 2.26
CA SER A 201 12.90 -0.01 1.60
C SER A 201 12.08 0.86 2.57
N GLN A 202 11.03 1.50 2.02
CA GLN A 202 10.26 2.51 2.74
C GLN A 202 9.37 1.89 3.83
N GLU A 203 9.63 2.23 5.11
CA GLU A 203 8.83 1.88 6.29
C GLU A 203 8.35 0.42 6.34
N ASN A 204 9.26 -0.52 6.06
CA ASN A 204 8.90 -1.94 5.94
C ASN A 204 9.25 -2.77 7.17
N VAL A 205 9.99 -2.21 8.14
CA VAL A 205 10.50 -3.00 9.25
C VAL A 205 9.45 -3.15 10.34
N HIS A 206 9.32 -4.38 10.84
CA HIS A 206 8.45 -4.71 11.97
C HIS A 206 8.68 -3.74 13.14
N PRO A 207 7.64 -3.34 13.89
CA PRO A 207 7.78 -2.37 14.98
C PRO A 207 8.85 -2.76 16.03
N GLY A 208 9.05 -4.06 16.24
CA GLY A 208 9.96 -4.59 17.26
C GLY A 208 9.40 -4.47 18.67
N ARG A 209 9.94 -5.28 19.59
CA ARG A 209 9.63 -5.21 21.02
C ARG A 209 10.90 -4.87 21.79
N LYS A 210 10.83 -3.86 22.64
CA LYS A 210 11.97 -3.45 23.47
C LYS A 210 12.34 -4.59 24.41
N GLN A 211 13.63 -4.94 24.45
CA GLN A 211 14.22 -5.98 25.28
C GLN A 211 14.80 -5.38 26.57
N ALA A 212 15.10 -6.23 27.55
CA ALA A 212 15.66 -5.82 28.83
C ALA A 212 17.06 -5.16 28.70
N ASP A 213 17.83 -5.55 27.68
CA ASP A 213 19.14 -4.98 27.36
C ASP A 213 19.07 -3.66 26.57
N GLY A 214 17.86 -3.14 26.32
CA GLY A 214 17.63 -1.89 25.60
C GLY A 214 17.57 -2.06 24.07
N THR A 215 17.81 -3.26 23.54
CA THR A 215 17.67 -3.57 22.11
C THR A 215 16.19 -3.79 21.73
N TYR A 216 15.94 -4.06 20.45
CA TYR A 216 14.59 -4.34 19.91
C TYR A 216 14.61 -5.64 19.11
N SER A 217 13.67 -6.54 19.43
CA SER A 217 13.44 -7.78 18.68
C SER A 217 12.91 -7.53 17.26
N ASP A 218 12.68 -8.61 16.52
CA ASP A 218 12.05 -8.57 15.18
C ASP A 218 12.78 -7.57 14.26
N ALA A 219 14.11 -7.68 14.17
CA ALA A 219 14.95 -6.85 13.29
C ALA A 219 14.78 -7.30 11.82
N ARG A 220 13.54 -7.27 11.29
CA ARG A 220 13.13 -7.84 10.03
C ARG A 220 11.97 -7.07 9.39
N VAL A 221 11.67 -7.36 8.14
CA VAL A 221 10.41 -6.94 7.51
C VAL A 221 9.26 -7.83 8.00
N LEU A 222 8.01 -7.40 7.74
CA LEU A 222 6.84 -8.22 8.06
C LEU A 222 6.91 -9.57 7.32
N THR A 223 6.42 -10.65 7.96
CA THR A 223 6.20 -11.96 7.32
C THR A 223 5.04 -11.89 6.34
N LEU A 224 4.86 -12.91 5.48
CA LEU A 224 3.69 -12.97 4.60
C LEU A 224 2.38 -13.01 5.40
N ARG A 225 2.33 -13.77 6.52
CA ARG A 225 1.16 -13.79 7.41
C ARG A 225 0.79 -12.40 7.93
N GLU A 226 1.77 -11.67 8.41
CA GLU A 226 1.55 -10.29 8.89
C GLU A 226 1.10 -9.37 7.75
N LEU A 227 1.67 -9.49 6.55
CA LEU A 227 1.25 -8.74 5.36
C LEU A 227 -0.17 -9.07 4.93
N PHE A 228 -0.58 -10.35 4.98
CA PHE A 228 -1.96 -10.75 4.70
C PHE A 228 -2.93 -10.09 5.67
N ILE A 229 -2.66 -10.18 6.98
CA ILE A 229 -3.50 -9.57 8.01
C ILE A 229 -3.64 -8.06 7.80
N VAL A 230 -2.53 -7.33 7.61
CA VAL A 230 -2.58 -5.87 7.44
C VAL A 230 -3.19 -5.44 6.11
N SER A 231 -3.26 -6.34 5.14
CA SER A 231 -3.90 -6.09 3.85
C SER A 231 -5.33 -6.67 3.76
N SER A 232 -5.90 -7.14 4.87
CA SER A 232 -7.21 -7.80 4.94
C SER A 232 -7.37 -9.02 4.02
N ILE A 233 -6.29 -9.72 3.74
CA ILE A 233 -6.26 -11.02 3.07
C ILE A 233 -6.35 -12.11 4.15
N ASN A 234 -6.99 -13.24 3.83
CA ASN A 234 -7.00 -14.39 4.73
C ASN A 234 -5.55 -14.83 5.05
N PRO A 235 -5.11 -14.84 6.32
CA PRO A 235 -3.73 -15.23 6.68
C PRO A 235 -3.40 -16.68 6.36
N ASP A 236 -4.40 -17.52 6.15
CA ASP A 236 -4.24 -18.93 5.79
C ASP A 236 -4.51 -19.19 4.29
N TRP A 237 -4.57 -18.14 3.48
CA TRP A 237 -4.79 -18.22 2.04
C TRP A 237 -3.76 -19.15 1.37
N ASP A 238 -4.27 -20.11 0.59
CA ASP A 238 -3.44 -20.99 -0.22
C ASP A 238 -3.10 -20.35 -1.57
N TYR A 239 -1.83 -20.43 -1.94
CA TYR A 239 -1.35 -20.03 -3.24
C TYR A 239 -0.40 -21.10 -3.79
N PRO A 240 -0.20 -21.20 -5.11
CA PRO A 240 0.67 -22.18 -5.73
C PRO A 240 2.09 -22.17 -5.13
N GLU A 241 2.63 -23.35 -4.83
CA GLU A 241 3.93 -23.51 -4.16
C GLU A 241 5.11 -22.94 -4.97
N GLU A 242 4.96 -22.88 -6.30
CA GLU A 242 5.94 -22.29 -7.20
C GLU A 242 6.08 -20.76 -7.05
N TYR A 243 5.15 -20.09 -6.36
CA TYR A 243 5.23 -18.65 -6.16
C TYR A 243 6.22 -18.31 -5.04
N SER A 244 7.23 -17.53 -5.42
CA SER A 244 8.23 -17.08 -4.46
C SER A 244 7.65 -16.08 -3.44
N ASP A 245 8.25 -16.03 -2.25
CA ASP A 245 7.92 -15.00 -1.23
C ASP A 245 7.95 -13.58 -1.81
N THR A 246 8.94 -13.26 -2.66
CA THR A 246 9.06 -11.95 -3.30
C THR A 246 7.89 -11.67 -4.25
N PHE A 247 7.45 -12.66 -5.02
CA PHE A 247 6.32 -12.51 -5.94
C PHE A 247 5.00 -12.27 -5.19
N ILE A 248 4.75 -13.02 -4.11
CA ILE A 248 3.56 -12.81 -3.27
C ILE A 248 3.56 -11.40 -2.66
N ARG A 249 4.72 -10.91 -2.18
CA ARG A 249 4.86 -9.54 -1.68
C ARG A 249 4.55 -8.49 -2.73
N GLN A 250 4.96 -8.71 -3.98
CA GLN A 250 4.63 -7.82 -5.10
C GLN A 250 3.12 -7.78 -5.33
N ILE A 251 2.45 -8.93 -5.41
CA ILE A 251 1.00 -9.02 -5.54
C ILE A 251 0.29 -8.25 -4.42
N ILE A 252 0.69 -8.45 -3.16
CA ILE A 252 0.11 -7.74 -2.01
C ILE A 252 0.35 -6.22 -2.16
N GLY A 253 1.56 -5.82 -2.54
CA GLY A 253 1.93 -4.40 -2.71
C GLY A 253 1.15 -3.69 -3.83
N GLU A 254 0.74 -4.39 -4.87
CA GLU A 254 -0.06 -3.88 -5.98
C GLU A 254 -1.56 -3.94 -5.66
N SER A 255 -2.00 -4.90 -4.86
CA SER A 255 -3.42 -5.13 -4.59
C SER A 255 -4.09 -3.99 -3.83
N VAL A 256 -5.40 -3.91 -3.97
CA VAL A 256 -6.26 -3.14 -3.08
C VAL A 256 -6.76 -4.08 -1.97
N PRO A 257 -6.74 -3.67 -0.70
CA PRO A 257 -7.26 -4.51 0.36
C PRO A 257 -8.69 -4.99 0.08
N PRO A 258 -8.95 -6.30 0.05
CA PRO A 258 -10.25 -6.85 -0.33
C PRO A 258 -11.42 -6.29 0.50
N LYS A 259 -11.20 -6.09 1.79
CA LYS A 259 -12.22 -5.51 2.68
C LYS A 259 -12.60 -4.08 2.29
N LEU A 260 -11.67 -3.26 1.76
CA LEU A 260 -12.00 -1.92 1.26
C LEU A 260 -12.94 -2.01 0.06
N MET A 261 -12.61 -2.86 -0.92
CA MET A 261 -13.45 -3.03 -2.12
C MET A 261 -14.82 -3.59 -1.77
N TYR A 262 -14.89 -4.57 -0.85
CA TYR A 262 -16.16 -5.06 -0.34
C TYR A 262 -17.01 -3.94 0.29
N GLN A 263 -16.42 -3.06 1.12
CA GLN A 263 -17.15 -1.95 1.72
C GLN A 263 -17.69 -0.97 0.68
N VAL A 264 -16.94 -0.75 -0.41
CA VAL A 264 -17.37 0.12 -1.51
C VAL A 264 -18.50 -0.52 -2.32
N VAL A 265 -18.35 -1.79 -2.73
CA VAL A 265 -19.32 -2.43 -3.66
C VAL A 265 -20.61 -2.89 -2.97
N LYS A 266 -20.58 -3.20 -1.67
CA LYS A 266 -21.81 -3.59 -0.94
C LYS A 266 -22.88 -2.51 -0.89
N GLY A 267 -22.57 -1.27 -1.26
CA GLY A 267 -23.52 -0.17 -1.37
C GLY A 267 -24.37 -0.19 -2.64
N ILE A 268 -24.07 -1.06 -3.59
CA ILE A 268 -24.83 -1.25 -4.84
C ILE A 268 -26.22 -1.84 -4.50
N LYS A 269 -27.27 -1.26 -5.12
CA LYS A 269 -28.67 -1.69 -4.99
C LYS A 269 -29.34 -1.72 -6.36
#